data_9dbc9bde8f915e28b5e31003356b3bfc
#
_entry.id   9dbc9bde8f915e28b5e31003356b3bfc
#
_cell.length_a   1.000
_cell.length_b   1.000
_cell.length_c   1.000
_cell.angle_alpha   90.00
_cell.angle_beta   90.00
_cell.angle_gamma   90.00
#
_symmetry.space_group_name_H-M   'P 1'
#
loop_
_entity.id
_entity.type
_entity.pdbx_description
1 polymer ?
#
loop_
_entity_poly.entity_id
_entity_poly.type
_entity_poly.pdbx_seq_one_letter_code
_entity_poly.pdbx_strand_id
1 'polypeptide(L)'
;MKIEDSGLPEKMVEEAKERENARLAREVEEDFQRRRAERRSVESGWLLNINFFSGNQYCDVSPFGGVEEEDKRFYWQSRRVFNHIAPTVDSRLAKLERMKPELKVRAFSDEDGDIKAAQLATGILKYAQQRIGLQDSISRALMWSETCGSVFYKVLWNEKGGRQVAVDGENAPVYEGEVQVSVVPPFEIFPDRLDVEDFDGVQSVIHAQTVSAEYVFERFGVAIKGKPIEGIGEYSEPLAGKLPAMRGYNTAKFDNGVILLERYTKPSGEYHDGRLEIVADGKLLYVGPLPYKNGERGERVFPFVKQDCLRLPGAFFASSVIDRLIPVQRAYNAVRNRKHEFLNRLSMGVLTVEDGSVDTDELSEEGLIPGKVLVYRQGGKAPEMLDCGNIPSEFKDEEEWLEKEFSLISGVSDLSQNSTPLRVTSATGLQLLLSQDDSRLSATVVSIERAVKEIGKQILRLYRQFAGTARLMTLTGENKKTQAYYFNASKLDVNDIQFESNEASTPEEKRSVLLKLYEAGLLSDENVKAYIF
;
A
#
# COMPACT_ATOMS: atom_id res chain seq x y z
N MET A 1 18.23 38.22 -7.45
CA MET A 1 18.73 39.45 -6.80
C MET A 1 18.29 39.35 -5.35
N LYS A 2 19.20 39.17 -4.40
CA LYS A 2 18.84 39.00 -2.97
C LYS A 2 18.32 40.35 -2.45
N ILE A 3 17.12 40.35 -1.90
CA ILE A 3 16.46 41.56 -1.33
C ILE A 3 17.29 42.23 -0.22
N GLU A 4 18.23 41.49 0.38
CA GLU A 4 19.11 41.93 1.46
C GLU A 4 20.13 43.01 1.05
N ASP A 5 20.40 43.21 -0.23
CA ASP A 5 21.41 44.15 -0.76
C ASP A 5 20.81 45.48 -1.28
N SER A 6 19.51 45.78 -1.02
CA SER A 6 18.77 46.87 -1.69
C SER A 6 18.83 48.21 -1.00
N GLY A 7 19.48 48.34 0.18
CA GLY A 7 19.54 49.63 0.92
C GLY A 7 18.18 50.20 1.34
N LEU A 8 17.12 49.44 1.29
CA LEU A 8 15.75 49.80 1.67
C LEU A 8 15.59 49.77 3.20
N PRO A 9 14.68 50.58 3.78
CA PRO A 9 14.34 50.50 5.20
C PRO A 9 13.89 49.09 5.61
N GLU A 10 14.34 48.60 6.76
CA GLU A 10 14.03 47.24 7.26
C GLU A 10 12.55 46.84 7.16
N LYS A 11 11.64 47.74 7.45
CA LYS A 11 10.17 47.53 7.32
C LYS A 11 9.75 47.22 5.89
N MET A 12 10.33 47.90 4.89
CA MET A 12 10.00 47.65 3.47
C MET A 12 10.57 46.32 2.98
N VAL A 13 11.72 45.90 3.52
CA VAL A 13 12.32 44.58 3.23
C VAL A 13 11.47 43.48 3.84
N GLU A 14 10.96 43.68 5.07
CA GLU A 14 10.10 42.72 5.77
C GLU A 14 8.74 42.56 5.06
N GLU A 15 8.08 43.69 4.69
CA GLU A 15 6.85 43.64 3.90
C GLU A 15 7.04 43.00 2.51
N ALA A 16 8.18 43.20 1.85
CA ALA A 16 8.48 42.57 0.57
C ALA A 16 8.68 41.05 0.74
N LYS A 17 9.38 40.61 1.79
CA LYS A 17 9.52 39.19 2.14
C LYS A 17 8.18 38.54 2.46
N GLU A 18 7.31 39.20 3.23
CA GLU A 18 5.96 38.70 3.53
C GLU A 18 5.11 38.52 2.27
N ARG A 19 5.14 39.51 1.35
CA ARG A 19 4.43 39.43 0.06
C ARG A 19 4.94 38.27 -0.81
N GLU A 20 6.25 38.08 -0.86
CA GLU A 20 6.85 36.99 -1.61
C GLU A 20 6.51 35.63 -1.00
N ASN A 21 6.57 35.50 0.32
CA ASN A 21 6.15 34.30 1.04
C ASN A 21 4.67 33.97 0.81
N ALA A 22 3.81 34.99 0.84
CA ALA A 22 2.38 34.80 0.55
C ALA A 22 2.12 34.40 -0.92
N ARG A 23 2.93 34.92 -1.87
CA ARG A 23 2.86 34.52 -3.28
C ARG A 23 3.24 33.06 -3.45
N LEU A 24 4.38 32.64 -2.87
CA LEU A 24 4.86 31.26 -2.94
C LEU A 24 3.87 30.28 -2.29
N ALA A 25 3.29 30.64 -1.15
CA ALA A 25 2.29 29.82 -0.50
C ALA A 25 1.07 29.59 -1.41
N ARG A 26 0.56 30.64 -2.04
CA ARG A 26 -0.55 30.52 -3.01
C ARG A 26 -0.20 29.67 -4.21
N GLU A 27 1.00 29.84 -4.77
CA GLU A 27 1.47 29.06 -5.90
C GLU A 27 1.51 27.55 -5.59
N VAL A 28 1.96 27.17 -4.39
CA VAL A 28 1.97 25.77 -3.95
C VAL A 28 0.55 25.23 -3.77
N GLU A 29 -0.37 26.02 -3.19
CA GLU A 29 -1.76 25.62 -3.01
C GLU A 29 -2.51 25.49 -4.35
N GLU A 30 -2.32 26.42 -5.27
CA GLU A 30 -2.92 26.36 -6.62
C GLU A 30 -2.39 25.14 -7.40
N ASP A 31 -1.09 24.88 -7.34
CA ASP A 31 -0.46 23.70 -7.94
C ASP A 31 -1.01 22.40 -7.34
N PHE A 32 -1.17 22.35 -6.01
CA PHE A 32 -1.79 21.22 -5.32
C PHE A 32 -3.23 20.98 -5.80
N GLN A 33 -4.08 22.02 -5.88
CA GLN A 33 -5.46 21.88 -6.33
C GLN A 33 -5.55 21.39 -7.79
N ARG A 34 -4.66 21.88 -8.65
CA ARG A 34 -4.56 21.40 -10.04
C ARG A 34 -4.25 19.91 -10.10
N ARG A 35 -3.14 19.47 -9.46
CA ARG A 35 -2.71 18.07 -9.44
C ARG A 35 -3.75 17.14 -8.83
N ARG A 36 -4.44 17.63 -7.83
CA ARG A 36 -5.54 16.91 -7.19
C ARG A 36 -6.72 16.71 -8.14
N ALA A 37 -7.09 17.73 -8.91
CA ALA A 37 -8.14 17.62 -9.92
C ALA A 37 -7.76 16.61 -11.02
N GLU A 38 -6.50 16.64 -11.49
CA GLU A 38 -5.98 15.69 -12.49
C GLU A 38 -5.97 14.25 -11.99
N ARG A 39 -5.64 14.01 -10.70
CA ARG A 39 -5.57 12.68 -10.09
C ARG A 39 -6.93 12.09 -9.70
N ARG A 40 -8.00 12.88 -9.72
CA ARG A 40 -9.32 12.51 -9.16
C ARG A 40 -9.88 11.18 -9.70
N SER A 41 -9.68 10.91 -10.99
CA SER A 41 -10.14 9.65 -11.62
C SER A 41 -9.42 8.42 -11.06
N VAL A 42 -8.12 8.53 -10.82
CA VAL A 42 -7.30 7.46 -10.24
C VAL A 42 -7.70 7.22 -8.78
N GLU A 43 -7.89 8.29 -8.03
CA GLU A 43 -8.33 8.23 -6.63
C GLU A 43 -9.69 7.55 -6.47
N SER A 44 -10.63 7.82 -7.38
CA SER A 44 -11.93 7.15 -7.40
C SER A 44 -11.79 5.63 -7.60
N GLY A 45 -10.84 5.17 -8.41
CA GLY A 45 -10.52 3.75 -8.57
C GLY A 45 -9.99 3.13 -7.27
N TRP A 46 -9.09 3.80 -6.55
CA TRP A 46 -8.60 3.31 -5.25
C TRP A 46 -9.72 3.18 -4.22
N LEU A 47 -10.63 4.16 -4.18
CA LEU A 47 -11.77 4.13 -3.28
C LEU A 47 -12.71 2.97 -3.61
N LEU A 48 -12.94 2.70 -4.90
CA LEU A 48 -13.72 1.56 -5.34
C LEU A 48 -13.07 0.24 -4.89
N ASN A 49 -11.77 0.09 -5.08
CA ASN A 49 -11.01 -1.09 -4.64
C ASN A 49 -11.12 -1.34 -3.14
N ILE A 50 -10.97 -0.28 -2.34
CA ILE A 50 -11.09 -0.35 -0.88
C ILE A 50 -12.51 -0.78 -0.48
N ASN A 51 -13.55 -0.25 -1.15
CA ASN A 51 -14.94 -0.64 -0.92
C ASN A 51 -15.16 -2.12 -1.23
N PHE A 52 -14.70 -2.60 -2.39
CA PHE A 52 -14.83 -4.00 -2.78
C PHE A 52 -14.09 -4.94 -1.83
N PHE A 53 -12.88 -4.58 -1.42
CA PHE A 53 -12.12 -5.33 -0.42
C PHE A 53 -12.87 -5.41 0.92
N SER A 54 -13.43 -4.30 1.40
CA SER A 54 -14.17 -4.21 2.66
C SER A 54 -15.57 -4.87 2.62
N GLY A 55 -16.01 -5.34 1.45
CA GLY A 55 -17.30 -6.01 1.27
C GLY A 55 -18.45 -5.07 0.88
N ASN A 56 -18.19 -3.79 0.63
CA ASN A 56 -19.18 -2.89 0.03
C ASN A 56 -19.05 -2.96 -1.50
N GLN A 57 -19.76 -3.94 -2.10
CA GLN A 57 -19.56 -4.31 -3.52
C GLN A 57 -20.71 -3.85 -4.44
N TYR A 58 -21.76 -3.22 -3.89
CA TYR A 58 -22.84 -2.60 -4.66
C TYR A 58 -22.64 -1.10 -4.75
N CYS A 59 -21.50 -0.70 -5.29
CA CYS A 59 -21.11 0.68 -5.51
C CYS A 59 -20.33 0.81 -6.82
N ASP A 60 -20.32 2.01 -7.38
CA ASP A 60 -19.56 2.32 -8.59
C ASP A 60 -18.99 3.74 -8.53
N VAL A 61 -18.06 4.04 -9.42
CA VAL A 61 -17.47 5.38 -9.54
C VAL A 61 -18.50 6.32 -10.15
N SER A 62 -18.77 7.41 -9.43
CA SER A 62 -19.66 8.46 -9.90
C SER A 62 -19.02 9.28 -11.04
N PRO A 63 -19.79 9.77 -12.03
CA PRO A 63 -19.29 10.69 -13.05
C PRO A 63 -18.66 11.97 -12.49
N PHE A 64 -19.04 12.36 -11.27
CA PHE A 64 -18.51 13.54 -10.57
C PHE A 64 -17.25 13.24 -9.73
N GLY A 65 -16.76 12.00 -9.77
CA GLY A 65 -15.65 11.49 -8.96
C GLY A 65 -16.10 11.20 -7.51
N GLY A 66 -15.70 10.06 -7.02
CA GLY A 66 -16.15 9.48 -5.76
C GLY A 66 -16.81 8.13 -6.01
N VAL A 67 -17.26 7.48 -4.96
CA VAL A 67 -17.95 6.19 -5.03
C VAL A 67 -19.34 6.37 -4.49
N GLU A 68 -20.34 5.93 -5.24
CA GLU A 68 -21.75 5.99 -4.88
C GLU A 68 -22.34 4.59 -4.80
N GLU A 69 -23.29 4.38 -3.88
CA GLU A 69 -24.03 3.12 -3.79
C GLU A 69 -25.04 3.02 -4.93
N GLU A 70 -25.13 1.83 -5.52
CA GLU A 70 -26.16 1.52 -6.48
C GLU A 70 -27.51 1.34 -5.78
N ASP A 71 -28.56 2.00 -6.25
CA ASP A 71 -29.91 1.78 -5.74
C ASP A 71 -30.49 0.43 -6.19
N LYS A 72 -31.32 -0.18 -5.35
CA LYS A 72 -32.05 -1.39 -5.73
C LYS A 72 -33.10 -1.06 -6.80
N ARG A 73 -33.05 -1.79 -7.93
CA ARG A 73 -34.07 -1.67 -8.94
C ARG A 73 -35.45 -2.11 -8.45
N PHE A 74 -35.45 -3.17 -7.62
CA PHE A 74 -36.69 -3.75 -7.09
C PHE A 74 -36.48 -4.07 -5.61
N TYR A 75 -37.53 -3.87 -4.80
CA TYR A 75 -37.46 -4.13 -3.34
C TYR A 75 -37.19 -5.60 -3.00
N TRP A 76 -37.64 -6.54 -3.82
CA TRP A 76 -37.45 -7.98 -3.65
C TRP A 76 -36.07 -8.48 -4.10
N GLN A 77 -35.28 -7.65 -4.78
CA GLN A 77 -33.99 -8.03 -5.30
C GLN A 77 -33.03 -8.32 -4.14
N SER A 78 -32.49 -9.55 -4.12
CA SER A 78 -31.47 -9.94 -3.16
C SER A 78 -30.13 -9.32 -3.55
N ARG A 79 -29.47 -8.66 -2.61
CA ARG A 79 -28.13 -8.07 -2.77
C ARG A 79 -27.20 -8.54 -1.65
N ARG A 80 -26.96 -9.84 -1.61
CA ARG A 80 -25.97 -10.42 -0.70
C ARG A 80 -24.60 -10.32 -1.34
N VAL A 81 -23.59 -10.05 -0.52
CA VAL A 81 -22.19 -10.00 -0.94
C VAL A 81 -21.52 -11.31 -0.55
N PHE A 82 -20.87 -11.94 -1.52
CA PHE A 82 -20.05 -13.13 -1.34
C PHE A 82 -18.62 -12.76 -1.67
N ASN A 83 -17.93 -12.16 -0.73
CA ASN A 83 -16.63 -11.53 -0.96
C ASN A 83 -15.52 -12.57 -1.16
N HIS A 84 -15.09 -12.77 -2.41
CA HIS A 84 -13.92 -13.57 -2.79
C HIS A 84 -12.64 -12.72 -2.92
N ILE A 85 -12.77 -11.39 -3.04
CA ILE A 85 -11.62 -10.50 -3.16
C ILE A 85 -10.78 -10.49 -1.89
N ALA A 86 -11.41 -10.35 -0.71
CA ALA A 86 -10.70 -10.26 0.56
C ALA A 86 -9.81 -11.50 0.82
N PRO A 87 -10.31 -12.75 0.82
CA PRO A 87 -9.46 -13.93 1.05
C PRO A 87 -8.40 -14.12 -0.04
N THR A 88 -8.67 -13.67 -1.26
CA THR A 88 -7.69 -13.72 -2.35
C THR A 88 -6.53 -12.76 -2.11
N VAL A 89 -6.81 -11.51 -1.70
CA VAL A 89 -5.79 -10.52 -1.35
C VAL A 89 -5.02 -10.97 -0.11
N ASP A 90 -5.70 -11.49 0.92
CA ASP A 90 -5.05 -12.03 2.14
C ASP A 90 -4.08 -13.16 1.80
N SER A 91 -4.46 -14.05 0.87
CA SER A 91 -3.60 -15.14 0.41
C SER A 91 -2.38 -14.64 -0.35
N ARG A 92 -2.54 -13.59 -1.18
CA ARG A 92 -1.42 -12.92 -1.87
C ARG A 92 -0.48 -12.25 -0.88
N LEU A 93 -1.02 -11.50 0.08
CA LEU A 93 -0.24 -10.86 1.14
C LEU A 93 0.57 -11.88 1.94
N ALA A 94 -0.06 -12.99 2.35
CA ALA A 94 0.63 -14.05 3.08
C ALA A 94 1.79 -14.68 2.28
N LYS A 95 1.66 -14.80 0.95
CA LYS A 95 2.75 -15.25 0.07
C LYS A 95 3.86 -14.21 -0.04
N LEU A 96 3.52 -12.94 -0.30
CA LEU A 96 4.47 -11.85 -0.46
C LEU A 96 5.24 -11.56 0.85
N GLU A 97 4.59 -11.66 2.01
CA GLU A 97 5.24 -11.50 3.32
C GLU A 97 6.27 -12.60 3.63
N ARG A 98 6.11 -13.80 3.08
CA ARG A 98 7.11 -14.88 3.21
C ARG A 98 8.38 -14.59 2.42
N MET A 99 8.27 -13.84 1.33
CA MET A 99 9.39 -13.44 0.48
C MET A 99 10.08 -12.23 1.11
N LYS A 100 10.87 -12.48 2.18
CA LYS A 100 11.60 -11.41 2.90
C LYS A 100 12.88 -11.07 2.16
N PRO A 101 12.97 -9.92 1.47
CA PRO A 101 14.23 -9.53 0.85
C PRO A 101 15.27 -9.20 1.94
N GLU A 102 16.36 -9.96 1.97
CA GLU A 102 17.52 -9.61 2.79
C GLU A 102 18.44 -8.71 1.98
N LEU A 103 18.78 -7.55 2.53
CA LEU A 103 19.76 -6.66 1.94
C LEU A 103 21.18 -7.13 2.29
N LYS A 104 21.90 -7.61 1.28
CA LYS A 104 23.34 -7.89 1.36
C LYS A 104 24.06 -6.94 0.43
N VAL A 105 25.15 -6.39 0.90
CA VAL A 105 26.01 -5.52 0.11
C VAL A 105 27.16 -6.36 -0.42
N ARG A 106 27.36 -6.35 -1.73
CA ARG A 106 28.46 -7.04 -2.40
C ARG A 106 29.60 -6.06 -2.64
N ALA A 107 30.82 -6.50 -2.41
CA ALA A 107 32.01 -5.72 -2.74
C ALA A 107 32.14 -5.53 -4.26
N PHE A 108 32.56 -4.36 -4.68
CA PHE A 108 32.77 -4.04 -6.11
C PHE A 108 34.01 -4.77 -6.66
N SER A 109 35.05 -4.91 -5.81
CA SER A 109 36.29 -5.59 -6.16
C SER A 109 36.70 -6.61 -5.09
N ASP A 110 37.67 -7.48 -5.41
CA ASP A 110 38.24 -8.45 -4.47
C ASP A 110 39.29 -7.81 -3.55
N GLU A 111 39.43 -6.49 -3.52
CA GLU A 111 40.32 -5.79 -2.63
C GLU A 111 39.82 -5.88 -1.18
N ASP A 112 40.76 -6.09 -0.24
CA ASP A 112 40.46 -6.20 1.21
C ASP A 112 39.71 -4.97 1.75
N GLY A 113 39.92 -3.79 1.15
CA GLY A 113 39.22 -2.54 1.48
C GLY A 113 37.74 -2.60 1.16
N ASP A 114 37.40 -3.04 -0.06
CA ASP A 114 36.03 -3.13 -0.56
C ASP A 114 35.25 -4.22 0.16
N ILE A 115 35.90 -5.35 0.44
CA ILE A 115 35.28 -6.46 1.20
C ILE A 115 34.91 -5.99 2.60
N LYS A 116 35.81 -5.29 3.30
CA LYS A 116 35.54 -4.74 4.64
C LYS A 116 34.44 -3.66 4.61
N ALA A 117 34.45 -2.80 3.58
CA ALA A 117 33.41 -1.79 3.40
C ALA A 117 32.03 -2.43 3.15
N ALA A 118 31.95 -3.47 2.32
CA ALA A 118 30.73 -4.21 2.06
C ALA A 118 30.18 -4.94 3.30
N GLN A 119 31.07 -5.55 4.09
CA GLN A 119 30.71 -6.19 5.37
C GLN A 119 30.19 -5.16 6.37
N LEU A 120 30.84 -3.99 6.49
CA LEU A 120 30.39 -2.90 7.34
C LEU A 120 29.03 -2.36 6.88
N ALA A 121 28.85 -2.11 5.59
CA ALA A 121 27.60 -1.64 5.02
C ALA A 121 26.44 -2.64 5.25
N THR A 122 26.70 -3.94 5.05
CA THR A 122 25.75 -5.01 5.37
C THR A 122 25.38 -5.01 6.85
N GLY A 123 26.36 -4.81 7.73
CA GLY A 123 26.14 -4.68 9.16
C GLY A 123 25.27 -3.48 9.52
N ILE A 124 25.54 -2.31 8.93
CA ILE A 124 24.73 -1.09 9.12
C ILE A 124 23.30 -1.31 8.65
N LEU A 125 23.12 -1.93 7.48
CA LEU A 125 21.77 -2.22 6.96
C LEU A 125 21.00 -3.17 7.87
N LYS A 126 21.62 -4.25 8.36
CA LYS A 126 20.97 -5.18 9.30
C LYS A 126 20.58 -4.46 10.60
N TYR A 127 21.47 -3.64 11.14
CA TYR A 127 21.18 -2.82 12.31
C TYR A 127 20.01 -1.87 12.07
N ALA A 128 20.05 -1.12 10.96
CA ALA A 128 19.01 -0.18 10.59
C ALA A 128 17.67 -0.89 10.37
N GLN A 129 17.64 -2.02 9.65
CA GLN A 129 16.43 -2.81 9.42
C GLN A 129 15.75 -3.24 10.73
N GLN A 130 16.55 -3.72 11.70
CA GLN A 130 16.03 -4.11 13.02
C GLN A 130 15.54 -2.91 13.82
N ARG A 131 16.26 -1.79 13.77
CA ARG A 131 15.96 -0.59 14.55
C ARG A 131 14.72 0.15 14.04
N ILE A 132 14.60 0.25 12.72
CA ILE A 132 13.48 0.95 12.03
C ILE A 132 12.21 0.08 12.00
N GLY A 133 12.34 -1.24 12.18
CA GLY A 133 11.22 -2.16 11.95
C GLY A 133 10.80 -2.18 10.48
N LEU A 134 11.81 -2.23 9.56
CA LEU A 134 11.56 -2.16 8.12
C LEU A 134 10.59 -3.24 7.65
N GLN A 135 10.62 -4.43 8.26
CA GLN A 135 9.72 -5.53 7.92
C GLN A 135 8.25 -5.16 8.16
N ASP A 136 7.94 -4.52 9.29
CA ASP A 136 6.57 -4.09 9.60
C ASP A 136 6.12 -2.97 8.65
N SER A 137 7.05 -2.12 8.24
CA SER A 137 6.79 -1.08 7.23
C SER A 137 6.50 -1.70 5.87
N ILE A 138 7.23 -2.74 5.45
CA ILE A 138 6.96 -3.48 4.21
C ILE A 138 5.59 -4.15 4.27
N SER A 139 5.24 -4.84 5.37
CA SER A 139 3.91 -5.48 5.51
C SER A 139 2.76 -4.47 5.39
N ARG A 140 2.89 -3.30 6.02
CA ARG A 140 1.90 -2.22 5.87
C ARG A 140 1.83 -1.67 4.44
N ALA A 141 2.98 -1.54 3.79
CA ALA A 141 3.06 -1.05 2.41
C ALA A 141 2.45 -2.05 1.42
N LEU A 142 2.63 -3.36 1.64
CA LEU A 142 2.03 -4.41 0.82
C LEU A 142 0.51 -4.28 0.76
N MET A 143 -0.15 -4.00 1.89
CA MET A 143 -1.60 -3.80 1.91
C MET A 143 -2.03 -2.63 1.01
N TRP A 144 -1.31 -1.51 1.06
CA TRP A 144 -1.59 -0.37 0.19
C TRP A 144 -1.32 -0.68 -1.28
N SER A 145 -0.21 -1.35 -1.62
CA SER A 145 0.11 -1.69 -3.00
C SER A 145 -0.88 -2.70 -3.60
N GLU A 146 -1.30 -3.71 -2.84
CA GLU A 146 -2.29 -4.69 -3.31
C GLU A 146 -3.69 -4.07 -3.47
N THR A 147 -4.05 -3.08 -2.64
CA THR A 147 -5.37 -2.44 -2.69
C THR A 147 -5.43 -1.27 -3.68
N CYS A 148 -4.44 -0.39 -3.68
CA CYS A 148 -4.42 0.83 -4.48
C CYS A 148 -3.47 0.77 -5.68
N GLY A 149 -2.70 -0.33 -5.84
CA GLY A 149 -1.75 -0.51 -6.94
C GLY A 149 -0.36 0.05 -6.68
N SER A 150 -0.22 1.15 -5.97
CA SER A 150 1.07 1.77 -5.63
C SER A 150 1.12 2.20 -4.18
N VAL A 151 2.34 2.21 -3.63
CA VAL A 151 2.64 2.74 -2.29
C VAL A 151 4.01 3.40 -2.32
N PHE A 152 4.25 4.31 -1.39
CA PHE A 152 5.50 5.05 -1.31
C PHE A 152 6.12 4.89 0.07
N TYR A 153 7.46 5.00 0.12
CA TYR A 153 8.21 5.08 1.34
C TYR A 153 8.91 6.43 1.37
N LYS A 154 8.86 7.12 2.52
CA LYS A 154 9.57 8.36 2.76
C LYS A 154 10.73 8.07 3.71
N VAL A 155 11.96 8.27 3.23
CA VAL A 155 13.18 7.99 3.98
C VAL A 155 13.78 9.31 4.48
N LEU A 156 13.81 9.49 5.78
CA LEU A 156 14.22 10.74 6.44
C LEU A 156 15.31 10.48 7.47
N TRP A 157 16.08 11.52 7.77
CA TRP A 157 16.93 11.57 8.94
C TRP A 157 16.22 12.25 10.10
N ASN A 158 16.04 11.54 11.20
CA ASN A 158 15.46 12.08 12.43
C ASN A 158 16.58 12.44 13.40
N GLU A 159 16.84 13.73 13.57
CA GLU A 159 17.88 14.26 14.46
C GLU A 159 17.62 13.94 15.94
N LYS A 160 16.36 13.81 16.33
CA LYS A 160 15.93 13.45 17.70
C LYS A 160 15.84 11.94 17.93
N GLY A 161 16.24 11.14 16.94
CA GLY A 161 16.24 9.67 17.02
C GLY A 161 17.53 9.12 17.63
N GLY A 162 17.55 7.82 17.94
CA GLY A 162 18.73 7.14 18.45
C GLY A 162 18.96 7.29 19.96
N ARG A 163 20.22 7.17 20.39
CA ARG A 163 20.60 7.31 21.80
C ARG A 163 20.93 8.76 22.12
N GLN A 164 20.65 9.16 23.35
CA GLN A 164 21.14 10.43 23.86
C GLN A 164 22.66 10.34 24.09
N VAL A 165 23.40 11.24 23.46
CA VAL A 165 24.90 11.26 23.50
C VAL A 165 25.42 12.29 24.48
N ALA A 166 24.75 13.43 24.54
CA ALA A 166 25.17 14.56 25.36
C ALA A 166 23.98 15.40 25.82
N VAL A 167 24.23 16.37 26.66
CA VAL A 167 23.29 17.44 27.01
C VAL A 167 23.96 18.74 26.59
N ASP A 168 23.27 19.57 25.82
CA ASP A 168 23.75 20.85 25.35
C ASP A 168 23.87 21.86 26.52
N GLY A 169 24.60 22.95 26.31
CA GLY A 169 24.76 24.00 27.29
C GLY A 169 23.46 24.63 27.82
N GLU A 170 22.37 24.44 27.11
CA GLU A 170 20.99 24.83 27.50
C GLU A 170 20.18 23.71 28.17
N ASN A 171 20.82 22.62 28.59
CA ASN A 171 20.21 21.39 29.15
C ASN A 171 19.32 20.63 28.17
N ALA A 172 19.39 20.88 26.85
CA ALA A 172 18.68 20.14 25.85
C ALA A 172 19.39 18.80 25.52
N PRO A 173 18.67 17.68 25.44
CA PRO A 173 19.27 16.39 25.10
C PRO A 173 19.72 16.37 23.63
N VAL A 174 20.98 16.01 23.39
CA VAL A 174 21.54 15.80 22.06
C VAL A 174 21.51 14.31 21.74
N TYR A 175 20.91 13.96 20.60
CA TYR A 175 20.75 12.58 20.15
C TYR A 175 21.71 12.25 19.01
N GLU A 176 21.98 10.97 18.81
CA GLU A 176 22.80 10.48 17.69
C GLU A 176 22.16 10.74 16.32
N GLY A 177 20.86 10.94 16.29
CA GLY A 177 20.04 10.90 15.07
C GLY A 177 19.88 9.46 14.54
N GLU A 178 18.80 9.20 13.84
CA GLU A 178 18.49 7.87 13.28
C GLU A 178 17.73 8.02 11.97
N VAL A 179 17.88 7.03 11.06
CA VAL A 179 17.06 6.98 9.85
C VAL A 179 15.64 6.54 10.21
N GLN A 180 14.66 7.22 9.65
CA GLN A 180 13.25 6.90 9.76
C GLN A 180 12.70 6.56 8.37
N VAL A 181 11.97 5.45 8.26
CA VAL A 181 11.26 5.04 7.05
C VAL A 181 9.77 5.02 7.37
N SER A 182 9.02 5.87 6.70
CA SER A 182 7.56 5.94 6.85
C SER A 182 6.89 5.43 5.58
N VAL A 183 5.80 4.69 5.73
CA VAL A 183 4.94 4.28 4.61
C VAL A 183 4.00 5.43 4.30
N VAL A 184 3.95 5.83 3.06
CA VAL A 184 3.12 6.93 2.56
C VAL A 184 2.06 6.36 1.62
N PRO A 185 0.77 6.47 1.97
CA PRO A 185 -0.32 6.06 1.10
C PRO A 185 -0.32 6.81 -0.23
N PRO A 186 -0.83 6.21 -1.33
CA PRO A 186 -0.87 6.89 -2.63
C PRO A 186 -1.74 8.16 -2.61
N PHE A 187 -2.67 8.27 -1.67
CA PHE A 187 -3.51 9.45 -1.46
C PHE A 187 -2.72 10.72 -1.09
N GLU A 188 -1.52 10.58 -0.53
CA GLU A 188 -0.70 11.69 -0.04
C GLU A 188 0.30 12.22 -1.09
N ILE A 189 0.52 11.51 -2.20
CA ILE A 189 1.53 11.84 -3.23
C ILE A 189 0.89 12.42 -4.47
N PHE A 190 1.34 13.61 -4.87
CA PHE A 190 0.85 14.38 -6.03
C PHE A 190 2.03 14.74 -6.95
N PRO A 191 2.36 13.89 -7.94
CA PRO A 191 3.38 14.23 -8.93
C PRO A 191 2.88 15.32 -9.88
N ASP A 192 3.80 16.00 -10.55
CA ASP A 192 3.48 17.00 -11.59
C ASP A 192 3.00 16.37 -12.89
N ARG A 193 3.31 15.10 -13.12
CA ARG A 193 2.95 14.33 -14.32
C ARG A 193 2.45 12.94 -13.94
N LEU A 194 1.40 12.49 -14.60
CA LEU A 194 0.82 11.15 -14.42
C LEU A 194 1.19 10.17 -15.55
N ASP A 195 1.80 10.69 -16.64
CA ASP A 195 2.17 9.95 -17.85
C ASP A 195 3.61 9.38 -17.83
N VAL A 196 4.22 9.31 -16.65
CA VAL A 196 5.56 8.76 -16.41
C VAL A 196 5.49 7.58 -15.47
N GLU A 197 6.45 6.67 -15.51
CA GLU A 197 6.39 5.43 -14.73
C GLU A 197 7.00 5.55 -13.32
N ASP A 198 8.06 6.35 -13.18
CA ASP A 198 8.85 6.47 -11.94
C ASP A 198 9.15 7.96 -11.63
N PHE A 199 9.68 8.21 -10.44
CA PHE A 199 10.11 9.55 -10.04
C PHE A 199 11.17 10.18 -10.95
N ASP A 200 11.89 9.39 -11.77
CA ASP A 200 12.91 9.92 -12.69
C ASP A 200 12.32 10.86 -13.73
N GLY A 201 11.11 10.57 -14.21
CA GLY A 201 10.39 11.41 -15.16
C GLY A 201 9.63 12.59 -14.54
N VAL A 202 9.51 12.64 -13.20
CA VAL A 202 8.79 13.68 -12.44
C VAL A 202 9.76 14.82 -12.11
N GLN A 203 9.37 16.07 -12.34
CA GLN A 203 10.18 17.24 -11.98
C GLN A 203 9.88 17.74 -10.57
N SER A 204 8.63 17.65 -10.15
CA SER A 204 8.24 18.02 -8.79
C SER A 204 7.14 17.11 -8.23
N VAL A 205 7.16 16.90 -6.93
CA VAL A 205 6.16 16.11 -6.21
C VAL A 205 5.68 16.87 -4.98
N ILE A 206 4.37 16.86 -4.75
CA ILE A 206 3.79 17.39 -3.51
C ILE A 206 3.38 16.21 -2.63
N HIS A 207 3.87 16.22 -1.40
CA HIS A 207 3.42 15.33 -0.33
C HIS A 207 2.48 16.12 0.57
N ALA A 208 1.22 15.70 0.62
CA ALA A 208 0.17 16.34 1.42
C ALA A 208 -0.21 15.40 2.57
N GLN A 209 -0.08 15.86 3.80
CA GLN A 209 -0.45 15.10 5.00
C GLN A 209 -1.26 15.96 5.95
N THR A 210 -2.13 15.32 6.72
CA THR A 210 -2.84 16.00 7.81
C THR A 210 -2.07 15.88 9.10
N VAL A 211 -1.81 17.01 9.74
CA VAL A 211 -1.10 17.09 11.01
C VAL A 211 -1.91 17.93 12.00
N SER A 212 -1.62 17.83 13.29
CA SER A 212 -2.23 18.72 14.28
C SER A 212 -1.63 20.12 14.18
N ALA A 213 -2.41 21.13 14.52
CA ALA A 213 -1.92 22.52 14.57
C ALA A 213 -0.80 22.69 15.60
N GLU A 214 -0.82 21.90 16.70
CA GLU A 214 0.24 21.86 17.71
C GLU A 214 1.56 21.37 17.12
N TYR A 215 1.53 20.33 16.28
CA TYR A 215 2.73 19.83 15.58
C TYR A 215 3.37 20.91 14.70
N VAL A 216 2.55 21.69 13.98
CA VAL A 216 3.06 22.80 13.15
C VAL A 216 3.71 23.87 14.02
N PHE A 217 3.09 24.20 15.13
CA PHE A 217 3.65 25.18 16.07
C PHE A 217 4.96 24.73 16.70
N GLU A 218 5.02 23.48 17.16
CA GLU A 218 6.24 22.90 17.77
C GLU A 218 7.42 22.83 16.80
N ARG A 219 7.12 22.51 15.51
CA ARG A 219 8.18 22.27 14.52
C ARG A 219 8.61 23.54 13.79
N PHE A 220 7.69 24.46 13.51
CA PHE A 220 7.94 25.64 12.67
C PHE A 220 7.75 26.96 13.42
N GLY A 221 7.26 26.95 14.66
CA GLY A 221 7.03 28.15 15.46
C GLY A 221 5.85 29.03 14.97
N VAL A 222 5.06 28.54 14.01
CA VAL A 222 3.95 29.30 13.40
C VAL A 222 2.61 28.81 13.93
N ALA A 223 1.86 29.70 14.56
CA ALA A 223 0.52 29.41 15.03
C ALA A 223 -0.47 29.41 13.85
N ILE A 224 -1.17 28.28 13.66
CA ILE A 224 -2.21 28.09 12.65
C ILE A 224 -3.49 27.64 13.35
N LYS A 225 -4.63 28.09 12.85
CA LYS A 225 -5.93 27.67 13.35
C LYS A 225 -6.36 26.38 12.62
N GLY A 226 -6.31 25.24 13.31
CA GLY A 226 -6.78 23.99 12.76
C GLY A 226 -8.28 23.94 12.50
N LYS A 227 -8.68 23.00 11.67
CA LYS A 227 -10.07 22.69 11.31
C LYS A 227 -10.33 21.20 11.59
N PRO A 228 -11.58 20.80 11.88
CA PRO A 228 -11.90 19.39 11.96
C PRO A 228 -11.75 18.76 10.56
N ILE A 229 -10.90 17.74 10.47
CA ILE A 229 -10.58 17.03 9.24
C ILE A 229 -10.81 15.53 9.46
N GLU A 230 -11.52 14.88 8.54
CA GLU A 230 -11.71 13.44 8.50
C GLU A 230 -11.18 12.89 7.17
N GLY A 231 -10.43 11.79 7.19
CA GLY A 231 -9.93 11.20 5.97
C GLY A 231 -9.38 9.79 6.08
N ILE A 232 -8.91 9.26 4.97
CA ILE A 232 -8.29 7.94 4.87
C ILE A 232 -6.79 8.09 5.05
N GLY A 233 -6.24 7.39 6.06
CA GLY A 233 -4.83 7.51 6.42
C GLY A 233 -4.52 8.83 7.12
N GLU A 234 -3.33 9.34 6.91
CA GLU A 234 -2.91 10.64 7.47
C GLU A 234 -3.35 11.82 6.59
N TYR A 235 -3.70 11.56 5.32
CA TYR A 235 -4.23 12.55 4.40
C TYR A 235 -5.75 12.60 4.44
N SER A 236 -6.26 13.78 4.67
CA SER A 236 -7.69 13.98 4.76
C SER A 236 -8.15 15.12 3.90
N GLU A 237 -8.83 14.76 2.87
CA GLU A 237 -9.92 15.57 2.44
C GLU A 237 -11.21 14.97 2.95
N PRO A 238 -12.25 15.82 3.18
CA PRO A 238 -13.53 15.30 3.57
C PRO A 238 -14.09 14.44 2.43
N LEU A 239 -13.73 13.18 2.46
CA LEU A 239 -14.45 12.08 1.82
C LEU A 239 -15.73 11.81 2.60
N ALA A 240 -15.90 12.51 3.73
CA ALA A 240 -17.09 12.53 4.56
C ALA A 240 -18.32 12.82 3.71
N GLY A 241 -19.20 11.85 3.61
CA GLY A 241 -20.44 11.92 2.83
C GLY A 241 -20.38 11.33 1.41
N LYS A 242 -19.19 10.95 0.91
CA LYS A 242 -19.04 10.34 -0.43
C LYS A 242 -18.63 8.87 -0.40
N LEU A 243 -18.22 8.35 0.76
CA LEU A 243 -17.95 6.95 0.95
C LEU A 243 -19.17 6.30 1.57
N PRO A 244 -19.75 5.28 0.91
CA PRO A 244 -20.62 4.36 1.59
C PRO A 244 -19.89 3.84 2.83
N ALA A 245 -20.61 3.68 3.93
CA ALA A 245 -20.04 3.31 5.22
C ALA A 245 -19.08 2.11 5.07
N MET A 246 -17.80 2.39 5.04
CA MET A 246 -16.76 1.37 4.97
C MET A 246 -16.74 0.64 6.31
N ARG A 247 -17.36 -0.53 6.37
CA ARG A 247 -17.33 -1.37 7.55
C ARG A 247 -15.88 -1.78 7.84
N GLY A 248 -15.33 -1.26 8.92
CA GLY A 248 -13.99 -1.64 9.40
C GLY A 248 -12.86 -0.67 9.02
N TYR A 249 -13.08 0.34 8.20
CA TYR A 249 -12.12 1.41 7.99
C TYR A 249 -12.42 2.57 8.94
N ASN A 250 -11.49 2.82 9.86
CA ASN A 250 -11.52 4.04 10.67
C ASN A 250 -10.91 5.17 9.86
N THR A 251 -11.70 6.21 9.61
CA THR A 251 -11.18 7.47 9.10
C THR A 251 -10.41 8.17 10.21
N ALA A 252 -9.23 8.70 9.91
CA ALA A 252 -8.51 9.53 10.85
C ALA A 252 -9.30 10.83 11.10
N LYS A 253 -9.55 11.14 12.38
CA LYS A 253 -10.26 12.34 12.80
C LYS A 253 -9.30 13.25 13.52
N PHE A 254 -9.15 14.45 12.98
CA PHE A 254 -8.37 15.51 13.62
C PHE A 254 -9.32 16.67 13.94
N ASP A 255 -9.56 16.95 15.22
CA ASP A 255 -10.42 18.07 15.64
C ASP A 255 -9.76 19.42 15.35
N ASN A 256 -8.42 19.46 15.40
CA ASN A 256 -7.59 20.65 15.16
C ASN A 256 -6.53 20.33 14.09
N GLY A 257 -6.98 19.81 12.94
CA GLY A 257 -6.13 19.37 11.84
C GLY A 257 -5.75 20.49 10.87
N VAL A 258 -4.58 20.38 10.28
CA VAL A 258 -4.06 21.25 9.21
C VAL A 258 -3.47 20.40 8.12
N ILE A 259 -3.73 20.72 6.86
CA ILE A 259 -3.09 20.07 5.72
C ILE A 259 -1.72 20.70 5.52
N LEU A 260 -0.68 19.89 5.69
CA LEU A 260 0.70 20.29 5.46
C LEU A 260 1.08 19.86 4.04
N LEU A 261 1.47 20.81 3.20
CA LEU A 261 1.92 20.60 1.83
C LEU A 261 3.43 20.75 1.76
N GLU A 262 4.12 19.71 1.37
CA GLU A 262 5.57 19.70 1.13
C GLU A 262 5.82 19.54 -0.37
N ARG A 263 6.19 20.61 -1.07
CA ARG A 263 6.56 20.56 -2.49
C ARG A 263 8.05 20.34 -2.64
N TYR A 264 8.43 19.22 -3.23
CA TYR A 264 9.80 18.87 -3.56
C TYR A 264 10.00 19.09 -5.06
N THR A 265 11.01 19.86 -5.44
CA THR A 265 11.38 20.15 -6.84
C THR A 265 12.82 19.69 -7.08
N LYS A 266 13.05 18.95 -8.16
CA LYS A 266 14.39 18.46 -8.54
C LYS A 266 15.36 19.60 -8.84
N PRO A 267 16.67 19.33 -8.73
CA PRO A 267 17.71 20.22 -9.21
C PRO A 267 17.48 20.62 -10.66
N SER A 268 17.58 21.92 -10.94
CA SER A 268 17.39 22.52 -12.25
C SER A 268 18.37 23.68 -12.44
N GLY A 269 18.38 24.29 -13.62
CA GLY A 269 19.20 25.49 -13.88
C GLY A 269 18.87 26.66 -12.97
N GLU A 270 17.64 26.75 -12.47
CA GLU A 270 17.19 27.78 -11.54
C GLU A 270 17.49 27.41 -10.07
N TYR A 271 17.34 26.12 -9.73
CA TYR A 271 17.57 25.60 -8.36
C TYR A 271 18.60 24.48 -8.40
N HIS A 272 19.88 24.81 -8.28
CA HIS A 272 20.97 23.82 -8.38
C HIS A 272 20.88 22.68 -7.36
N ASP A 273 20.44 22.97 -6.14
CA ASP A 273 20.24 22.01 -5.06
C ASP A 273 18.79 21.50 -4.94
N GLY A 274 17.97 21.74 -5.98
CA GLY A 274 16.55 21.53 -5.89
C GLY A 274 15.88 22.49 -4.92
N ARG A 275 14.60 22.30 -4.65
CA ARG A 275 13.83 23.16 -3.75
C ARG A 275 12.81 22.36 -2.95
N LEU A 276 12.73 22.67 -1.66
CA LEU A 276 11.69 22.20 -0.74
C LEU A 276 10.92 23.41 -0.23
N GLU A 277 9.61 23.38 -0.40
CA GLU A 277 8.68 24.38 0.11
C GLU A 277 7.65 23.69 0.98
N ILE A 278 7.44 24.21 2.18
CA ILE A 278 6.46 23.68 3.13
C ILE A 278 5.43 24.76 3.41
N VAL A 279 4.17 24.43 3.14
CA VAL A 279 3.03 25.36 3.26
C VAL A 279 1.93 24.72 4.09
N ALA A 280 1.27 25.50 4.91
CA ALA A 280 0.07 25.10 5.63
C ALA A 280 -0.91 26.28 5.77
N ASP A 281 -2.17 26.05 5.42
CA ASP A 281 -3.26 27.04 5.49
C ASP A 281 -2.87 28.42 4.93
N GLY A 282 -2.31 28.45 3.71
CA GLY A 282 -1.89 29.66 2.99
C GLY A 282 -0.64 30.36 3.55
N LYS A 283 0.06 29.76 4.52
CA LYS A 283 1.29 30.30 5.09
C LYS A 283 2.50 29.46 4.69
N LEU A 284 3.55 30.12 4.21
CA LEU A 284 4.83 29.49 3.96
C LEU A 284 5.55 29.25 5.30
N LEU A 285 5.85 27.99 5.60
CA LEU A 285 6.54 27.58 6.83
C LEU A 285 8.04 27.43 6.62
N TYR A 286 8.44 26.93 5.46
CA TYR A 286 9.84 26.69 5.12
C TYR A 286 10.07 26.81 3.61
N VAL A 287 11.21 27.35 3.23
CA VAL A 287 11.75 27.29 1.88
C VAL A 287 13.25 27.06 1.95
N GLY A 288 13.74 26.10 1.19
CA GLY A 288 15.16 25.76 1.18
C GLY A 288 15.52 24.72 0.11
N PRO A 289 16.77 24.28 0.04
CA PRO A 289 17.19 23.22 -0.86
C PRO A 289 16.58 21.87 -0.42
N LEU A 290 16.61 20.88 -1.31
CA LEU A 290 16.25 19.51 -0.93
C LEU A 290 17.14 19.03 0.25
N PRO A 291 16.57 18.27 1.21
CA PRO A 291 17.27 18.01 2.48
C PRO A 291 18.48 17.09 2.34
N TYR A 292 18.46 16.14 1.39
CA TYR A 292 19.41 15.04 1.37
C TYR A 292 20.13 14.89 0.04
N LYS A 293 21.44 14.54 0.10
CA LYS A 293 22.26 14.16 -1.04
C LYS A 293 22.14 12.65 -1.28
N ASN A 294 20.95 12.19 -1.70
CA ASN A 294 20.63 10.77 -1.84
C ASN A 294 20.84 10.24 -3.27
N GLY A 295 21.25 11.06 -4.24
CA GLY A 295 21.53 10.65 -5.61
C GLY A 295 22.81 9.84 -5.74
N GLU A 296 22.98 9.11 -6.85
CA GLU A 296 24.14 8.25 -7.09
C GLU A 296 25.45 9.01 -7.19
N ARG A 297 25.40 10.22 -7.74
CA ARG A 297 26.55 11.13 -7.89
C ARG A 297 26.67 12.16 -6.78
N GLY A 298 25.88 12.00 -5.70
CA GLY A 298 25.80 12.94 -4.59
C GLY A 298 24.88 14.14 -4.85
N GLU A 299 24.09 14.11 -5.93
CA GLU A 299 23.05 15.08 -6.18
C GLU A 299 21.90 14.92 -5.17
N ARG A 300 21.13 16.00 -4.99
CA ARG A 300 19.94 15.98 -4.15
C ARG A 300 18.75 15.40 -4.93
N VAL A 301 18.10 14.39 -4.37
CA VAL A 301 16.92 13.74 -4.96
C VAL A 301 15.77 13.69 -3.96
N PHE A 302 14.60 13.27 -4.43
CA PHE A 302 13.45 13.09 -3.57
C PHE A 302 13.68 12.02 -2.50
N PRO A 303 13.20 12.22 -1.27
CA PRO A 303 13.30 11.23 -0.21
C PRO A 303 12.23 10.13 -0.32
N PHE A 304 11.70 9.89 -1.52
CA PHE A 304 10.61 8.95 -1.77
C PHE A 304 11.09 7.76 -2.58
N VAL A 305 10.60 6.58 -2.20
CA VAL A 305 10.79 5.34 -2.95
C VAL A 305 9.41 4.77 -3.27
N LYS A 306 9.21 4.35 -4.52
CA LYS A 306 7.93 3.84 -5.03
C LYS A 306 7.96 2.31 -5.08
N GLN A 307 6.86 1.68 -4.72
CA GLN A 307 6.59 0.25 -4.87
C GLN A 307 5.24 0.05 -5.55
N ASP A 308 5.21 -0.81 -6.57
CA ASP A 308 4.04 -1.07 -7.40
C ASP A 308 3.57 -2.50 -7.27
N CYS A 309 2.26 -2.73 -7.39
CA CYS A 309 1.64 -4.06 -7.52
C CYS A 309 1.73 -4.55 -8.98
N LEU A 310 0.97 -3.95 -9.88
CA LEU A 310 0.93 -4.28 -11.30
C LEU A 310 1.23 -3.04 -12.13
N ARG A 311 2.43 -2.94 -12.68
CA ARG A 311 2.84 -1.77 -13.46
C ARG A 311 2.00 -1.59 -14.71
N LEU A 312 1.67 -0.35 -14.98
CA LEU A 312 1.03 0.08 -16.23
C LEU A 312 2.02 0.93 -17.03
N PRO A 313 2.27 0.59 -18.30
CA PRO A 313 3.11 1.43 -19.16
C PRO A 313 2.56 2.85 -19.28
N GLY A 314 3.43 3.85 -19.14
CA GLY A 314 3.04 5.25 -19.26
C GLY A 314 2.10 5.76 -18.17
N ALA A 315 2.09 5.15 -16.98
CA ALA A 315 1.29 5.61 -15.86
C ALA A 315 2.14 5.67 -14.57
N PHE A 316 2.02 6.79 -13.84
CA PHE A 316 2.71 6.95 -12.57
C PHE A 316 2.15 6.02 -11.48
N PHE A 317 0.85 5.85 -11.41
CA PHE A 317 0.22 4.93 -10.47
C PHE A 317 -0.07 3.60 -11.15
N ALA A 318 0.36 2.53 -10.52
CA ALA A 318 0.14 1.16 -10.98
C ALA A 318 -1.30 0.69 -10.69
N SER A 319 -1.72 -0.37 -11.35
CA SER A 319 -3.00 -1.03 -11.10
C SER A 319 -2.91 -2.01 -9.93
N SER A 320 -4.01 -2.16 -9.22
CA SER A 320 -4.21 -3.19 -8.20
C SER A 320 -4.67 -4.50 -8.85
N VAL A 321 -4.45 -5.61 -8.17
CA VAL A 321 -5.08 -6.87 -8.55
C VAL A 321 -6.60 -6.80 -8.42
N ILE A 322 -7.11 -5.99 -7.48
CA ILE A 322 -8.54 -5.81 -7.25
C ILE A 322 -9.24 -5.21 -8.47
N ASP A 323 -8.59 -4.25 -9.18
CA ASP A 323 -9.13 -3.67 -10.42
C ASP A 323 -9.55 -4.76 -11.43
N ARG A 324 -8.74 -5.83 -11.52
CA ARG A 324 -9.00 -6.96 -12.42
C ARG A 324 -10.04 -7.95 -11.87
N LEU A 325 -10.20 -8.01 -10.56
CA LEU A 325 -11.12 -8.93 -9.89
C LEU A 325 -12.53 -8.36 -9.75
N ILE A 326 -12.72 -7.04 -9.76
CA ILE A 326 -14.04 -6.39 -9.63
C ILE A 326 -15.07 -6.92 -10.64
N PRO A 327 -14.78 -7.04 -11.95
CA PRO A 327 -15.75 -7.55 -12.92
C PRO A 327 -16.22 -8.98 -12.60
N VAL A 328 -15.28 -9.86 -12.22
CA VAL A 328 -15.56 -11.25 -11.85
C VAL A 328 -16.38 -11.31 -10.57
N GLN A 329 -16.04 -10.48 -9.58
CA GLN A 329 -16.77 -10.38 -8.32
C GLN A 329 -18.22 -9.92 -8.51
N ARG A 330 -18.44 -8.93 -9.38
CA ARG A 330 -19.79 -8.48 -9.73
C ARG A 330 -20.61 -9.60 -10.40
N ALA A 331 -20.01 -10.32 -11.34
CA ALA A 331 -20.64 -11.46 -11.99
C ALA A 331 -20.99 -12.57 -10.99
N TYR A 332 -20.04 -12.92 -10.10
CA TYR A 332 -20.24 -13.93 -9.06
C TYR A 332 -21.40 -13.57 -8.12
N ASN A 333 -21.41 -12.34 -7.59
CA ASN A 333 -22.51 -11.86 -6.76
C ASN A 333 -23.86 -11.90 -7.49
N ALA A 334 -23.90 -11.55 -8.78
CA ALA A 334 -25.12 -11.58 -9.58
C ALA A 334 -25.66 -13.01 -9.76
N VAL A 335 -24.79 -13.95 -10.11
CA VAL A 335 -25.15 -15.38 -10.27
C VAL A 335 -25.66 -15.97 -8.96
N ARG A 336 -24.93 -15.77 -7.85
CA ARG A 336 -25.30 -16.25 -6.53
C ARG A 336 -26.63 -15.67 -6.04
N ASN A 337 -26.87 -14.38 -6.23
CA ASN A 337 -28.14 -13.75 -5.83
C ASN A 337 -29.30 -14.24 -6.69
N ARG A 338 -29.12 -14.39 -8.01
CA ARG A 338 -30.14 -14.99 -8.88
C ARG A 338 -30.49 -16.43 -8.49
N LYS A 339 -29.47 -17.23 -8.16
CA LYS A 339 -29.66 -18.59 -7.64
C LYS A 339 -30.47 -18.59 -6.34
N HIS A 340 -30.16 -17.68 -5.40
CA HIS A 340 -30.93 -17.53 -4.17
C HIS A 340 -32.38 -17.07 -4.44
N GLU A 341 -32.60 -16.14 -5.34
CA GLU A 341 -33.93 -15.71 -5.72
C GLU A 341 -34.72 -16.86 -6.35
N PHE A 342 -34.08 -17.67 -7.20
CA PHE A 342 -34.68 -18.85 -7.79
C PHE A 342 -35.05 -19.89 -6.72
N LEU A 343 -34.12 -20.18 -5.79
CA LEU A 343 -34.39 -21.07 -4.66
C LEU A 343 -35.52 -20.58 -3.77
N ASN A 344 -35.61 -19.28 -3.51
CA ASN A 344 -36.72 -18.72 -2.73
C ASN A 344 -38.06 -18.90 -3.45
N ARG A 345 -38.11 -18.67 -4.75
CA ARG A 345 -39.33 -18.93 -5.54
C ARG A 345 -39.69 -20.40 -5.54
N LEU A 346 -38.72 -21.28 -5.68
CA LEU A 346 -38.96 -22.73 -5.67
C LEU A 346 -39.43 -23.20 -4.29
N SER A 347 -38.91 -22.65 -3.20
CA SER A 347 -39.27 -23.05 -1.83
C SER A 347 -40.60 -22.47 -1.37
N MET A 348 -40.94 -21.25 -1.78
CA MET A 348 -42.24 -20.63 -1.46
C MET A 348 -43.36 -21.10 -2.37
N GLY A 349 -43.01 -21.52 -3.61
CA GLY A 349 -43.97 -21.85 -4.63
C GLY A 349 -44.76 -20.64 -5.16
N VAL A 350 -45.42 -20.80 -6.29
CA VAL A 350 -46.39 -19.85 -6.80
C VAL A 350 -47.72 -20.56 -6.85
N LEU A 351 -48.68 -20.10 -6.06
CA LEU A 351 -50.02 -20.66 -6.06
C LEU A 351 -50.83 -20.04 -7.18
N THR A 352 -51.36 -20.86 -8.07
CA THR A 352 -52.31 -20.43 -9.06
C THR A 352 -53.72 -20.70 -8.57
N VAL A 353 -54.54 -19.68 -8.56
CA VAL A 353 -55.95 -19.76 -8.16
C VAL A 353 -56.81 -19.22 -9.25
N GLU A 354 -58.00 -19.80 -9.44
CA GLU A 354 -59.03 -19.29 -10.37
C GLU A 354 -59.64 -18.02 -9.77
N ASP A 355 -59.81 -16.99 -10.59
CA ASP A 355 -60.37 -15.72 -10.15
C ASP A 355 -61.68 -15.87 -9.37
N GLY A 356 -61.72 -15.30 -8.16
CA GLY A 356 -62.89 -15.41 -7.27
C GLY A 356 -63.08 -16.78 -6.59
N SER A 357 -62.13 -17.73 -6.72
CA SER A 357 -62.22 -19.05 -6.06
C SER A 357 -61.70 -19.04 -4.62
N VAL A 358 -60.77 -18.21 -4.31
CA VAL A 358 -60.13 -18.03 -2.99
C VAL A 358 -60.07 -16.55 -2.64
N ASP A 359 -60.17 -16.20 -1.38
CA ASP A 359 -59.93 -14.84 -0.93
C ASP A 359 -58.44 -14.49 -1.09
N THR A 360 -58.13 -13.69 -2.13
CA THR A 360 -56.76 -13.30 -2.47
C THR A 360 -56.19 -12.26 -1.51
N ASP A 361 -57.05 -11.48 -0.85
CA ASP A 361 -56.60 -10.40 0.06
C ASP A 361 -56.13 -11.03 1.36
N GLU A 362 -56.87 -11.97 1.94
CA GLU A 362 -56.46 -12.75 3.10
C GLU A 362 -55.19 -13.58 2.82
N LEU A 363 -55.06 -14.13 1.61
CA LEU A 363 -53.93 -14.92 1.22
C LEU A 363 -52.66 -14.06 1.03
N SER A 364 -52.82 -12.81 0.54
CA SER A 364 -51.69 -11.86 0.38
C SER A 364 -51.21 -11.27 1.70
N GLU A 365 -52.09 -11.08 2.69
CA GLU A 365 -51.73 -10.57 4.02
C GLU A 365 -51.07 -11.62 4.90
N GLU A 366 -51.62 -12.84 4.96
CA GLU A 366 -51.14 -13.90 5.85
C GLU A 366 -50.09 -14.83 5.22
N GLY A 367 -50.07 -14.93 3.88
CA GLY A 367 -49.22 -15.85 3.14
C GLY A 367 -49.61 -17.32 3.29
N LEU A 368 -48.79 -18.21 2.72
CA LEU A 368 -48.92 -19.67 2.86
C LEU A 368 -48.12 -20.12 4.14
N ILE A 369 -48.81 -20.16 5.26
CA ILE A 369 -48.23 -20.65 6.54
C ILE A 369 -48.38 -22.18 6.59
N PRO A 370 -47.40 -22.93 7.09
CA PRO A 370 -47.50 -24.36 7.26
C PRO A 370 -48.73 -24.75 8.09
N GLY A 371 -49.59 -25.60 7.53
CA GLY A 371 -50.83 -26.03 8.15
C GLY A 371 -52.06 -25.15 7.86
N LYS A 372 -51.94 -24.09 7.06
CA LYS A 372 -53.08 -23.27 6.63
C LYS A 372 -54.03 -24.11 5.72
N VAL A 373 -55.31 -24.09 6.05
CA VAL A 373 -56.35 -24.72 5.23
C VAL A 373 -56.91 -23.69 4.25
N LEU A 374 -56.71 -23.94 2.95
CA LEU A 374 -57.28 -23.12 1.90
C LEU A 374 -58.70 -23.58 1.57
N VAL A 375 -59.66 -22.71 1.77
CA VAL A 375 -61.04 -22.94 1.37
C VAL A 375 -61.29 -22.32 0.03
N TYR A 376 -61.71 -23.09 -0.96
CA TYR A 376 -62.02 -22.60 -2.29
C TYR A 376 -63.48 -22.85 -2.66
N ARG A 377 -64.00 -22.08 -3.59
CA ARG A 377 -65.41 -22.12 -3.98
C ARG A 377 -65.80 -23.46 -4.60
N GLN A 378 -66.94 -24.00 -4.21
CA GLN A 378 -67.46 -25.24 -4.74
C GLN A 378 -67.73 -25.13 -6.25
N GLY A 379 -67.14 -26.02 -7.07
CA GLY A 379 -67.24 -26.01 -8.52
C GLY A 379 -66.13 -25.28 -9.26
N GLY A 380 -65.23 -24.55 -8.53
CA GLY A 380 -64.01 -23.99 -9.07
C GLY A 380 -62.87 -25.00 -9.10
N LYS A 381 -61.80 -24.70 -9.83
CA LYS A 381 -60.58 -25.52 -9.79
C LYS A 381 -59.88 -25.35 -8.45
N ALA A 382 -59.37 -26.46 -7.92
CA ALA A 382 -58.54 -26.43 -6.73
C ALA A 382 -57.28 -25.57 -6.99
N PRO A 383 -56.84 -24.79 -5.99
CA PRO A 383 -55.57 -24.10 -6.09
C PRO A 383 -54.43 -25.08 -6.38
N GLU A 384 -53.64 -24.78 -7.39
CA GLU A 384 -52.48 -25.61 -7.78
C GLU A 384 -51.18 -24.85 -7.59
N MET A 385 -50.16 -25.54 -7.09
CA MET A 385 -48.81 -24.97 -7.07
C MET A 385 -48.21 -25.02 -8.46
N LEU A 386 -47.80 -23.85 -8.97
CA LEU A 386 -47.08 -23.77 -10.22
C LEU A 386 -45.73 -24.47 -10.07
N ASP A 387 -45.49 -25.47 -10.92
CA ASP A 387 -44.17 -26.09 -10.98
C ASP A 387 -43.15 -25.08 -11.59
N CYS A 388 -42.29 -24.56 -10.76
CA CYS A 388 -41.23 -23.62 -11.20
C CYS A 388 -40.03 -24.35 -11.82
N GLY A 389 -40.10 -25.69 -12.00
CA GLY A 389 -39.02 -26.50 -12.55
C GLY A 389 -37.85 -26.71 -11.56
N ASN A 390 -36.82 -27.38 -12.03
CA ASN A 390 -35.60 -27.63 -11.25
C ASN A 390 -34.61 -26.48 -11.42
N ILE A 391 -33.70 -26.35 -10.46
CA ILE A 391 -32.57 -25.40 -10.57
C ILE A 391 -31.70 -25.83 -11.76
N PRO A 392 -31.48 -24.95 -12.75
CA PRO A 392 -30.61 -25.25 -13.87
C PRO A 392 -29.18 -25.57 -13.37
N SER A 393 -28.57 -26.64 -13.90
CA SER A 393 -27.20 -27.03 -13.54
C SER A 393 -26.16 -25.96 -13.91
N GLU A 394 -26.48 -25.16 -14.92
CA GLU A 394 -25.68 -24.07 -15.46
C GLU A 394 -25.29 -23.03 -14.38
N PHE A 395 -26.13 -22.83 -13.35
CA PHE A 395 -25.77 -21.96 -12.22
C PHE A 395 -24.55 -22.48 -11.46
N LYS A 396 -24.45 -23.81 -11.31
CA LYS A 396 -23.31 -24.41 -10.63
C LYS A 396 -22.06 -24.36 -11.49
N ASP A 397 -22.22 -24.64 -12.78
CA ASP A 397 -21.11 -24.63 -13.72
C ASP A 397 -20.53 -23.20 -13.85
N GLU A 398 -21.38 -22.18 -13.89
CA GLU A 398 -20.96 -20.77 -13.93
C GLU A 398 -20.25 -20.34 -12.63
N GLU A 399 -20.74 -20.76 -11.45
CA GLU A 399 -20.06 -20.51 -10.18
C GLU A 399 -18.64 -21.11 -10.19
N GLU A 400 -18.49 -22.37 -10.61
CA GLU A 400 -17.19 -23.04 -10.70
C GLU A 400 -16.25 -22.36 -11.72
N TRP A 401 -16.78 -21.86 -12.84
CA TRP A 401 -15.99 -21.09 -13.81
C TRP A 401 -15.49 -19.78 -13.24
N LEU A 402 -16.35 -19.02 -12.57
CA LEU A 402 -15.97 -17.75 -11.94
C LEU A 402 -14.94 -17.94 -10.82
N GLU A 403 -15.06 -19.01 -10.03
CA GLU A 403 -14.05 -19.35 -9.01
C GLU A 403 -12.67 -19.66 -9.64
N LYS A 404 -12.65 -20.37 -10.77
CA LYS A 404 -11.41 -20.60 -11.53
C LYS A 404 -10.83 -19.31 -12.11
N GLU A 405 -11.68 -18.38 -12.54
CA GLU A 405 -11.22 -17.07 -13.02
C GLU A 405 -10.59 -16.24 -11.90
N PHE A 406 -11.13 -16.28 -10.67
CA PHE A 406 -10.50 -15.66 -9.51
C PHE A 406 -9.08 -16.19 -9.31
N SER A 407 -8.89 -17.50 -9.31
CA SER A 407 -7.58 -18.12 -9.19
C SER A 407 -6.64 -17.74 -10.33
N LEU A 408 -7.14 -17.71 -11.56
CA LEU A 408 -6.34 -17.38 -12.75
C LEU A 408 -5.85 -15.91 -12.71
N ILE A 409 -6.73 -14.98 -12.39
CA ILE A 409 -6.44 -13.53 -12.39
C ILE A 409 -5.58 -13.15 -11.20
N SER A 410 -5.86 -13.70 -10.03
CA SER A 410 -5.13 -13.37 -8.80
C SER A 410 -3.70 -13.95 -8.75
N GLY A 411 -3.44 -15.02 -9.51
CA GLY A 411 -2.21 -15.78 -9.41
C GLY A 411 -2.09 -16.62 -8.13
N VAL A 412 -3.21 -16.82 -7.41
CA VAL A 412 -3.28 -17.67 -6.22
C VAL A 412 -4.11 -18.90 -6.57
N SER A 413 -3.53 -20.10 -6.50
CA SER A 413 -4.26 -21.33 -6.79
C SER A 413 -5.10 -21.80 -5.61
N ASP A 414 -6.11 -22.64 -5.91
CA ASP A 414 -6.97 -23.29 -4.90
C ASP A 414 -6.17 -24.14 -3.89
N LEU A 415 -4.96 -24.55 -4.25
CA LEU A 415 -4.04 -25.25 -3.35
C LEU A 415 -3.67 -24.43 -2.11
N SER A 416 -3.56 -23.11 -2.25
CA SER A 416 -3.28 -22.21 -1.12
C SER A 416 -4.52 -21.94 -0.27
N GLN A 417 -5.72 -22.30 -0.76
CA GLN A 417 -7.02 -22.16 -0.07
C GLN A 417 -7.56 -23.46 0.53
N ASN A 418 -6.72 -24.49 0.76
CA ASN A 418 -7.07 -25.80 1.37
C ASN A 418 -7.77 -26.82 0.46
N SER A 419 -7.81 -26.65 -0.83
CA SER A 419 -8.31 -27.69 -1.73
C SER A 419 -7.14 -28.42 -2.41
N THR A 420 -6.78 -29.58 -1.91
CA THR A 420 -5.82 -30.48 -2.60
C THR A 420 -6.46 -30.98 -3.88
N PRO A 421 -5.86 -30.75 -5.08
CA PRO A 421 -6.41 -31.32 -6.31
C PRO A 421 -6.43 -32.83 -6.21
N LEU A 422 -7.57 -33.43 -6.42
CA LEU A 422 -7.82 -34.88 -6.37
C LEU A 422 -6.89 -35.74 -7.26
N ARG A 423 -6.06 -35.12 -8.11
CA ARG A 423 -5.17 -35.78 -9.07
C ARG A 423 -3.69 -35.64 -8.78
N VAL A 424 -3.26 -34.81 -7.83
CA VAL A 424 -1.83 -34.64 -7.53
C VAL A 424 -1.51 -35.30 -6.20
N THR A 425 -0.98 -36.54 -6.29
CA THR A 425 -0.62 -37.35 -5.12
C THR A 425 0.88 -37.35 -4.82
N SER A 426 1.72 -36.76 -5.69
CA SER A 426 3.17 -36.72 -5.47
C SER A 426 3.62 -35.38 -4.89
N ALA A 427 4.51 -35.41 -3.89
CA ALA A 427 5.13 -34.23 -3.28
C ALA A 427 5.82 -33.35 -4.34
N THR A 428 6.45 -33.93 -5.34
CA THR A 428 7.11 -33.21 -6.44
C THR A 428 6.12 -32.49 -7.34
N GLY A 429 4.94 -33.08 -7.61
CA GLY A 429 3.87 -32.41 -8.36
C GLY A 429 3.28 -31.23 -7.59
N LEU A 430 3.16 -31.34 -6.28
CA LEU A 430 2.71 -30.26 -5.40
C LEU A 430 3.72 -29.11 -5.37
N GLN A 431 5.02 -29.41 -5.28
CA GLN A 431 6.08 -28.41 -5.33
C GLN A 431 6.12 -27.67 -6.67
N LEU A 432 5.93 -28.37 -7.80
CA LEU A 432 5.84 -27.74 -9.11
C LEU A 432 4.67 -26.77 -9.24
N LEU A 433 3.50 -27.12 -8.69
CA LEU A 433 2.35 -26.24 -8.69
C LEU A 433 2.57 -25.00 -7.81
N LEU A 434 3.17 -25.15 -6.63
CA LEU A 434 3.53 -24.03 -5.76
C LEU A 434 4.56 -23.11 -6.43
N SER A 435 5.57 -23.65 -7.11
CA SER A 435 6.56 -22.86 -7.83
C SER A 435 5.95 -22.11 -9.04
N GLN A 436 4.93 -22.67 -9.67
CA GLN A 436 4.20 -22.02 -10.75
C GLN A 436 3.38 -20.82 -10.22
N ASP A 437 2.78 -20.93 -9.05
CA ASP A 437 2.08 -19.82 -8.40
C ASP A 437 3.04 -18.70 -8.02
N ASP A 438 4.22 -19.04 -7.51
CA ASP A 438 5.24 -18.05 -7.15
C ASP A 438 5.73 -17.27 -8.38
N SER A 439 5.82 -17.94 -9.54
CA SER A 439 6.19 -17.29 -10.80
C SER A 439 5.19 -16.21 -11.25
N ARG A 440 3.91 -16.37 -10.93
CA ARG A 440 2.86 -15.36 -11.25
C ARG A 440 2.97 -14.11 -10.41
N LEU A 441 3.54 -14.21 -9.20
CA LEU A 441 3.78 -13.06 -8.31
C LEU A 441 5.11 -12.36 -8.60
N SER A 442 5.94 -12.91 -9.49
CA SER A 442 7.30 -12.45 -9.74
C SER A 442 7.40 -10.94 -10.06
N ALA A 443 6.47 -10.40 -10.83
CA ALA A 443 6.46 -8.98 -11.17
C ALA A 443 6.29 -8.07 -9.94
N THR A 444 5.39 -8.45 -9.02
CA THR A 444 5.20 -7.74 -7.75
C THR A 444 6.42 -7.90 -6.84
N VAL A 445 7.01 -9.11 -6.78
CA VAL A 445 8.24 -9.38 -6.01
C VAL A 445 9.40 -8.54 -6.49
N VAL A 446 9.65 -8.46 -7.80
CA VAL A 446 10.69 -7.60 -8.39
C VAL A 446 10.48 -6.13 -8.04
N SER A 447 9.24 -5.66 -7.98
CA SER A 447 8.94 -4.29 -7.56
C SER A 447 9.27 -4.05 -6.08
N ILE A 448 8.94 -5.02 -5.20
CA ILE A 448 9.28 -4.97 -3.77
C ILE A 448 10.81 -4.96 -3.59
N GLU A 449 11.52 -5.86 -4.28
CA GLU A 449 12.97 -5.93 -4.22
C GLU A 449 13.64 -4.64 -4.67
N ARG A 450 13.16 -4.04 -5.76
CA ARG A 450 13.66 -2.74 -6.24
C ARG A 450 13.45 -1.66 -5.18
N ALA A 451 12.25 -1.57 -4.60
CA ALA A 451 11.94 -0.59 -3.55
C ALA A 451 12.85 -0.79 -2.33
N VAL A 452 13.01 -2.02 -1.85
CA VAL A 452 13.86 -2.34 -0.68
C VAL A 452 15.33 -2.04 -0.96
N LYS A 453 15.82 -2.34 -2.19
CA LYS A 453 17.18 -1.97 -2.61
C LYS A 453 17.39 -0.45 -2.57
N GLU A 454 16.44 0.31 -3.11
CA GLU A 454 16.54 1.77 -3.12
C GLU A 454 16.46 2.36 -1.69
N ILE A 455 15.59 1.83 -0.84
CA ILE A 455 15.55 2.19 0.59
C ILE A 455 16.91 1.92 1.24
N GLY A 456 17.52 0.76 0.98
CA GLY A 456 18.83 0.40 1.50
C GLY A 456 19.93 1.37 1.06
N LYS A 457 19.95 1.76 -0.21
CA LYS A 457 20.88 2.79 -0.74
C LYS A 457 20.69 4.13 -0.02
N GLN A 458 19.43 4.59 0.10
CA GLN A 458 19.13 5.85 0.78
C GLN A 458 19.54 5.81 2.27
N ILE A 459 19.30 4.70 2.97
CA ILE A 459 19.73 4.50 4.36
C ILE A 459 21.26 4.69 4.47
N LEU A 460 22.05 3.99 3.66
CA LEU A 460 23.52 4.09 3.71
C LEU A 460 24.01 5.51 3.40
N ARG A 461 23.41 6.17 2.42
CA ARG A 461 23.76 7.56 2.04
C ARG A 461 23.44 8.55 3.17
N LEU A 462 22.32 8.38 3.87
CA LEU A 462 21.96 9.19 5.03
C LEU A 462 22.92 8.95 6.20
N TYR A 463 23.28 7.69 6.49
CA TYR A 463 24.30 7.40 7.51
C TYR A 463 25.65 8.02 7.15
N ARG A 464 26.08 7.94 5.88
CA ARG A 464 27.31 8.60 5.41
C ARG A 464 27.26 10.11 5.60
N GLN A 465 26.12 10.73 5.34
CA GLN A 465 25.95 12.19 5.41
C GLN A 465 25.89 12.70 6.86
N PHE A 466 25.20 12.00 7.76
CA PHE A 466 24.86 12.50 9.08
C PHE A 466 25.55 11.75 10.24
N ALA A 467 25.98 10.51 10.04
CA ALA A 467 26.60 9.71 11.08
C ALA A 467 28.13 9.91 11.13
N GLY A 468 28.58 11.14 11.33
CA GLY A 468 30.01 11.48 11.40
C GLY A 468 30.74 11.04 12.69
N THR A 469 30.01 10.77 13.77
CA THR A 469 30.55 10.29 15.04
C THR A 469 30.56 8.76 15.09
N ALA A 470 31.57 8.19 15.82
CA ALA A 470 31.60 6.73 16.00
C ALA A 470 30.39 6.24 16.79
N ARG A 471 29.71 5.26 16.25
CA ARG A 471 28.45 4.69 16.80
C ARG A 471 28.67 3.25 17.22
N LEU A 472 28.00 2.85 18.29
CA LEU A 472 27.97 1.48 18.75
C LEU A 472 26.85 0.73 18.02
N MET A 473 27.22 -0.23 17.18
CA MET A 473 26.31 -1.15 16.52
C MET A 473 26.31 -2.49 17.24
N THR A 474 25.14 -2.96 17.61
CA THR A 474 24.96 -4.31 18.16
C THR A 474 24.34 -5.20 17.10
N LEU A 475 25.07 -6.21 16.65
CA LEU A 475 24.58 -7.22 15.71
C LEU A 475 24.40 -8.54 16.45
N THR A 476 23.20 -9.10 16.33
CA THR A 476 22.96 -10.48 16.76
C THR A 476 23.21 -11.37 15.54
N GLY A 477 24.30 -12.13 15.58
CA GLY A 477 24.63 -13.10 14.53
C GLY A 477 23.63 -14.26 14.47
N GLU A 478 23.68 -15.07 13.41
CA GLU A 478 22.85 -16.28 13.22
C GLU A 478 22.99 -17.26 14.40
N ASN A 479 24.12 -17.24 15.11
CA ASN A 479 24.40 -18.03 16.30
C ASN A 479 23.81 -17.41 17.60
N LYS A 480 22.91 -16.45 17.52
CA LYS A 480 22.32 -15.71 18.66
C LYS A 480 23.35 -15.02 19.57
N LYS A 481 24.61 -14.90 19.16
CA LYS A 481 25.64 -14.14 19.87
C LYS A 481 25.57 -12.69 19.42
N THR A 482 25.37 -11.79 20.38
CA THR A 482 25.39 -10.36 20.15
C THR A 482 26.81 -9.86 20.19
N GLN A 483 27.27 -9.24 19.12
CA GLN A 483 28.57 -8.59 19.03
C GLN A 483 28.36 -7.08 18.89
N ALA A 484 29.15 -6.32 19.62
CA ALA A 484 29.10 -4.87 19.57
C ALA A 484 30.32 -4.34 18.78
N TYR A 485 30.03 -3.54 17.76
CA TYR A 485 31.08 -2.92 16.93
C TYR A 485 30.92 -1.41 16.94
N TYR A 486 32.06 -0.70 17.00
CA TYR A 486 32.08 0.72 16.73
C TYR A 486 32.29 0.96 15.23
N PHE A 487 31.46 1.74 14.61
CA PHE A 487 31.62 2.12 13.22
C PHE A 487 31.52 3.63 13.02
N ASN A 488 32.22 4.11 11.99
CA ASN A 488 32.09 5.48 11.49
C ASN A 488 31.68 5.42 10.02
N ALA A 489 30.46 5.88 9.75
CA ALA A 489 29.87 5.78 8.43
C ALA A 489 30.46 6.77 7.42
N SER A 490 31.20 7.81 7.86
CA SER A 490 31.83 8.79 6.95
C SER A 490 32.93 8.17 6.05
N LYS A 491 33.43 6.98 6.42
CA LYS A 491 34.42 6.22 5.64
C LYS A 491 33.82 5.26 4.63
N LEU A 492 32.48 5.15 4.57
CA LEU A 492 31.79 4.30 3.63
C LEU A 492 31.78 4.95 2.24
N ASP A 493 32.38 4.29 1.26
CA ASP A 493 32.16 4.64 -0.13
C ASP A 493 30.96 3.85 -0.68
N VAL A 494 29.80 4.51 -0.71
CA VAL A 494 28.51 3.87 -1.11
C VAL A 494 28.41 3.70 -2.62
N ASN A 495 29.22 4.45 -3.39
CA ASN A 495 29.14 4.42 -4.85
C ASN A 495 29.77 3.17 -5.46
N ASP A 496 30.70 2.54 -4.74
CA ASP A 496 31.40 1.32 -5.19
C ASP A 496 30.77 0.02 -4.69
N ILE A 497 29.57 0.10 -4.07
CA ILE A 497 28.91 -1.04 -3.45
C ILE A 497 27.68 -1.46 -4.28
N GLN A 498 27.72 -2.70 -4.77
CA GLN A 498 26.58 -3.31 -5.45
C GLN A 498 25.63 -3.98 -4.45
N PHE A 499 24.32 -3.79 -4.64
CA PHE A 499 23.30 -4.45 -3.82
C PHE A 499 22.88 -5.77 -4.47
N GLU A 500 22.99 -6.85 -3.72
CA GLU A 500 22.33 -8.12 -4.07
C GLU A 500 21.08 -8.29 -3.21
N SER A 501 19.92 -8.53 -3.85
CA SER A 501 18.83 -9.17 -3.14
C SER A 501 19.13 -10.67 -3.13
N ASN A 502 19.13 -11.29 -1.97
CA ASN A 502 18.98 -12.73 -1.97
C ASN A 502 17.62 -13.03 -2.60
N GLU A 503 17.60 -13.77 -3.70
CA GLU A 503 16.38 -14.45 -4.09
C GLU A 503 15.86 -15.14 -2.85
N ALA A 504 14.59 -14.88 -2.52
CA ALA A 504 13.96 -15.45 -1.34
C ALA A 504 13.82 -16.98 -1.51
N SER A 505 14.94 -17.66 -1.40
CA SER A 505 14.91 -19.12 -1.30
C SER A 505 14.34 -19.46 0.07
N THR A 506 13.25 -20.20 0.08
CA THR A 506 12.68 -20.71 1.33
C THR A 506 13.76 -21.47 2.12
N PRO A 507 13.68 -21.51 3.47
CA PRO A 507 14.64 -22.28 4.27
C PRO A 507 14.76 -23.74 3.80
N GLU A 508 13.70 -24.28 3.20
CA GLU A 508 13.66 -25.62 2.63
C GLU A 508 14.41 -25.73 1.30
N GLU A 509 14.32 -24.72 0.45
CA GLU A 509 15.11 -24.64 -0.79
C GLU A 509 16.59 -24.47 -0.50
N LYS A 510 16.96 -23.62 0.46
CA LYS A 510 18.35 -23.51 0.94
C LYS A 510 18.88 -24.85 1.46
N ARG A 511 18.06 -25.56 2.24
CA ARG A 511 18.41 -26.91 2.70
C ARG A 511 18.56 -27.90 1.55
N SER A 512 17.67 -27.88 0.57
CA SER A 512 17.72 -28.79 -0.58
C SER A 512 18.95 -28.52 -1.47
N VAL A 513 19.32 -27.25 -1.66
CA VAL A 513 20.52 -26.86 -2.40
C VAL A 513 21.79 -27.27 -1.63
N LEU A 514 21.83 -27.03 -0.31
CA LEU A 514 22.94 -27.44 0.55
C LEU A 514 23.13 -28.97 0.58
N LEU A 515 22.02 -29.72 0.62
CA LEU A 515 22.07 -31.20 0.53
C LEU A 515 22.59 -31.66 -0.83
N LYS A 516 22.15 -31.05 -1.93
CA LYS A 516 22.67 -31.35 -3.27
C LYS A 516 24.15 -31.03 -3.42
N LEU A 517 24.62 -29.92 -2.85
CA LEU A 517 26.04 -29.53 -2.84
C LEU A 517 26.86 -30.46 -1.96
N TYR A 518 26.30 -30.96 -0.87
CA TYR A 518 26.91 -31.98 -0.02
C TYR A 518 27.01 -33.33 -0.74
N GLU A 519 25.94 -33.80 -1.38
CA GLU A 519 25.91 -35.02 -2.20
C GLU A 519 26.87 -34.93 -3.39
N ALA A 520 27.10 -33.73 -3.93
CA ALA A 520 28.09 -33.48 -4.99
C ALA A 520 29.54 -33.36 -4.45
N GLY A 521 29.77 -33.50 -3.14
CA GLY A 521 31.09 -33.47 -2.52
C GLY A 521 31.74 -32.08 -2.47
N LEU A 522 30.94 -30.99 -2.69
CA LEU A 522 31.41 -29.61 -2.71
C LEU A 522 31.37 -28.92 -1.33
N LEU A 523 30.72 -29.55 -0.34
CA LEU A 523 30.62 -29.05 1.04
C LEU A 523 31.14 -30.09 2.04
N SER A 524 31.87 -29.63 3.06
CA SER A 524 32.34 -30.48 4.15
C SER A 524 31.26 -30.70 5.22
N ASP A 525 31.34 -31.83 5.95
CA ASP A 525 30.44 -32.20 7.04
C ASP A 525 30.28 -31.14 8.12
N GLU A 526 31.33 -30.36 8.41
CA GLU A 526 31.30 -29.28 9.40
C GLU A 526 30.46 -28.09 8.94
N ASN A 527 30.53 -27.72 7.66
CA ASN A 527 29.74 -26.65 7.07
C ASN A 527 28.26 -27.00 6.98
N VAL A 528 27.93 -28.25 6.68
CA VAL A 528 26.55 -28.74 6.63
C VAL A 528 25.91 -28.73 8.01
N LYS A 529 26.63 -29.17 9.05
CA LYS A 529 26.15 -29.15 10.44
C LYS A 529 25.93 -27.73 10.97
N ALA A 530 26.76 -26.76 10.57
CA ALA A 530 26.61 -25.36 10.99
C ALA A 530 25.38 -24.65 10.37
N TYR A 531 24.88 -25.14 9.24
CA TYR A 531 23.74 -24.53 8.54
C TYR A 531 22.40 -25.27 8.71
N ILE A 532 22.42 -26.56 9.13
CA ILE A 532 21.20 -27.37 9.30
C ILE A 532 20.74 -27.43 10.76
N PHE A 533 21.64 -27.28 11.73
CA PHE A 533 21.41 -27.24 13.18
C PHE A 533 21.81 -25.88 13.76
#